data_fbcea27e00fdf57bf35d67f605f49659
#
_entry.id   fbcea27e00fdf57bf35d67f605f49659
#
_cell.length_a   1.000
_cell.length_b   1.000
_cell.length_c   1.000
_cell.angle_alpha   90.00
_cell.angle_beta   90.00
_cell.angle_gamma   90.00
#
_symmetry.space_group_name_H-M   'P 1'
#
loop_
_entity.id
_entity.type
_entity.pdbx_description
1 polymer ?
#
loop_
_entity_poly.entity_id
_entity_poly.type
_entity_poly.pdbx_seq_one_letter_code
_entity_poly.pdbx_strand_id
1 'polypeptide(L)'
;MQVQSLTPHLGATVQGIDLSEPMGEAAFQALKAVYLDYSVLVFPDQALSQAQHKAFASRFGALHTHPMHARQQKGDPHILRVATNAQSAYTAGEGWHTDVTCDALPPQCSLLYVTETPGNGGGDTMFADMYLAFELLSDPMKQFLSGLTAVHDGALPYVGAYKSVPPEGGYPRNEHPVIVQHPETGRAVLYVNSGFTSRIRGLSARESDALLQFLFRHIDSTPKLTARVSWSPNTLVLWDNRCTQHHSVWDYYPSSRYGERVSVIANERPLAYQGLSDAAG
;
A
#
# COMPACT_ATOMS: atom_id res chain seq x y z
N MET A 1 -17.00 16.24 10.04
CA MET A 1 -15.67 15.74 9.67
C MET A 1 -14.63 16.80 10.01
N GLN A 2 -13.65 16.43 10.83
CA GLN A 2 -12.46 17.23 11.13
C GLN A 2 -11.25 16.48 10.60
N VAL A 3 -10.31 17.20 9.96
CA VAL A 3 -9.12 16.61 9.32
C VAL A 3 -7.89 17.27 9.92
N GLN A 4 -6.97 16.45 10.42
CA GLN A 4 -5.69 16.88 10.98
C GLN A 4 -4.56 16.14 10.25
N SER A 5 -3.69 16.88 9.54
CA SER A 5 -2.54 16.28 8.84
C SER A 5 -1.57 15.61 9.81
N LEU A 6 -1.03 14.45 9.41
CA LEU A 6 0.06 13.77 10.10
C LEU A 6 1.41 14.38 9.73
N THR A 7 1.60 14.68 8.45
CA THR A 7 2.79 15.37 7.92
C THR A 7 2.36 16.40 6.88
N PRO A 8 3.25 17.28 6.41
CA PRO A 8 2.91 18.25 5.35
C PRO A 8 2.48 17.62 4.01
N HIS A 9 2.88 16.38 3.73
CA HIS A 9 2.72 15.76 2.41
C HIS A 9 1.88 14.49 2.44
N LEU A 10 1.81 13.80 3.58
CA LEU A 10 1.25 12.45 3.66
C LEU A 10 0.50 12.23 4.96
N GLY A 11 -0.72 11.72 4.81
CA GLY A 11 -1.55 11.22 5.90
C GLY A 11 -2.31 12.27 6.68
N ALA A 12 -3.53 11.91 7.07
CA ALA A 12 -4.36 12.71 7.97
C ALA A 12 -5.20 11.85 8.91
N THR A 13 -5.43 12.34 10.11
CA THR A 13 -6.45 11.81 11.04
C THR A 13 -7.79 12.45 10.73
N VAL A 14 -8.82 11.64 10.60
CA VAL A 14 -10.20 12.06 10.33
C VAL A 14 -11.06 11.74 11.54
N GLN A 15 -11.67 12.75 12.13
CA GLN A 15 -12.54 12.65 13.28
C GLN A 15 -13.95 13.14 12.97
N GLY A 16 -14.94 12.74 13.82
CA GLY A 16 -16.35 13.13 13.65
C GLY A 16 -17.04 12.43 12.48
N ILE A 17 -16.56 11.24 12.12
CA ILE A 17 -17.22 10.30 11.21
C ILE A 17 -17.34 8.97 11.94
N ASP A 18 -18.52 8.35 11.86
CA ASP A 18 -18.78 6.98 12.28
C ASP A 18 -18.93 6.13 11.00
N LEU A 19 -17.95 5.25 10.76
CA LEU A 19 -17.93 4.38 9.59
C LEU A 19 -18.85 3.16 9.74
N SER A 20 -19.44 2.95 10.92
CA SER A 20 -20.47 1.93 11.15
C SER A 20 -21.82 2.32 10.57
N GLU A 21 -22.05 3.60 10.33
CA GLU A 21 -23.29 4.16 9.81
C GLU A 21 -23.23 4.40 8.29
N PRO A 22 -24.37 4.30 7.59
CA PRO A 22 -24.44 4.62 6.17
C PRO A 22 -24.03 6.08 5.88
N MET A 23 -23.03 6.26 5.04
CA MET A 23 -22.56 7.59 4.64
C MET A 23 -23.26 8.05 3.35
N GLY A 24 -23.91 9.21 3.39
CA GLY A 24 -24.52 9.82 2.22
C GLY A 24 -23.49 10.22 1.15
N GLU A 25 -23.92 10.34 -0.10
CA GLU A 25 -22.99 10.53 -1.23
C GLU A 25 -22.16 11.82 -1.11
N ALA A 26 -22.75 12.94 -0.71
CA ALA A 26 -22.03 14.20 -0.53
C ALA A 26 -20.92 14.10 0.53
N ALA A 27 -21.18 13.40 1.64
CA ALA A 27 -20.17 13.16 2.70
C ALA A 27 -19.06 12.22 2.21
N PHE A 28 -19.40 11.21 1.41
CA PHE A 28 -18.41 10.32 0.81
C PHE A 28 -17.52 11.03 -0.19
N GLN A 29 -18.09 11.89 -1.07
CA GLN A 29 -17.29 12.66 -2.02
C GLN A 29 -16.35 13.66 -1.30
N ALA A 30 -16.80 14.29 -0.22
CA ALA A 30 -15.95 15.14 0.60
C ALA A 30 -14.81 14.33 1.27
N LEU A 31 -15.10 13.13 1.77
CA LEU A 31 -14.07 12.23 2.32
C LEU A 31 -13.11 11.75 1.23
N LYS A 32 -13.62 11.41 0.03
CA LYS A 32 -12.81 11.00 -1.11
C LYS A 32 -11.85 12.10 -1.56
N ALA A 33 -12.26 13.35 -1.54
CA ALA A 33 -11.37 14.49 -1.83
C ALA A 33 -10.21 14.54 -0.80
N VAL A 34 -10.50 14.43 0.49
CA VAL A 34 -9.48 14.36 1.55
C VAL A 34 -8.55 13.15 1.35
N TYR A 35 -9.10 12.00 0.97
CA TYR A 35 -8.30 10.81 0.67
C TYR A 35 -7.33 11.01 -0.49
N LEU A 36 -7.74 11.67 -1.57
CA LEU A 36 -6.88 11.97 -2.72
C LEU A 36 -5.80 13.02 -2.37
N ASP A 37 -6.09 13.95 -1.46
CA ASP A 37 -5.14 14.96 -1.02
C ASP A 37 -4.07 14.38 -0.08
N TYR A 38 -4.46 13.48 0.84
CA TYR A 38 -3.57 12.98 1.89
C TYR A 38 -3.07 11.54 1.67
N SER A 39 -3.67 10.77 0.78
CA SER A 39 -3.34 9.39 0.41
C SER A 39 -3.43 8.35 1.54
N VAL A 40 -3.38 8.75 2.81
CA VAL A 40 -3.53 7.89 3.99
C VAL A 40 -4.46 8.57 4.98
N LEU A 41 -5.55 7.89 5.36
CA LEU A 41 -6.51 8.41 6.35
C LEU A 41 -6.60 7.48 7.55
N VAL A 42 -6.48 8.06 8.74
CA VAL A 42 -6.60 7.36 10.03
C VAL A 42 -7.92 7.72 10.68
N PHE A 43 -8.73 6.73 10.98
CA PHE A 43 -10.02 6.85 11.64
C PHE A 43 -9.92 6.18 13.03
N PRO A 44 -9.68 6.93 14.10
CA PRO A 44 -9.68 6.37 15.46
C PRO A 44 -11.10 6.03 15.93
N ASP A 45 -11.20 5.23 16.97
CA ASP A 45 -12.42 4.94 17.74
C ASP A 45 -13.61 4.43 16.89
N GLN A 46 -13.33 3.55 15.92
CA GLN A 46 -14.34 2.96 15.06
C GLN A 46 -14.79 1.59 15.59
N ALA A 47 -16.09 1.37 15.80
CA ALA A 47 -16.63 0.08 16.22
C ALA A 47 -17.28 -0.66 15.04
N LEU A 48 -16.46 -1.34 14.22
CA LEU A 48 -16.90 -1.95 12.96
C LEU A 48 -17.08 -3.46 13.08
N SER A 49 -18.22 -3.96 12.61
CA SER A 49 -18.35 -5.35 12.18
C SER A 49 -17.64 -5.58 10.84
N GLN A 50 -17.34 -6.84 10.51
CA GLN A 50 -16.77 -7.20 9.19
C GLN A 50 -17.67 -6.75 8.03
N ALA A 51 -18.99 -6.80 8.21
CA ALA A 51 -19.95 -6.37 7.19
C ALA A 51 -19.85 -4.84 6.95
N GLN A 52 -19.77 -4.04 8.01
CA GLN A 52 -19.59 -2.58 7.91
C GLN A 52 -18.24 -2.20 7.33
N HIS A 53 -17.16 -2.86 7.74
CA HIS A 53 -15.82 -2.68 7.15
C HIS A 53 -15.84 -2.92 5.65
N LYS A 54 -16.42 -4.04 5.17
CA LYS A 54 -16.58 -4.32 3.74
C LYS A 54 -17.51 -3.34 3.04
N ALA A 55 -18.62 -2.95 3.67
CA ALA A 55 -19.56 -1.99 3.10
C ALA A 55 -18.89 -0.63 2.85
N PHE A 56 -18.09 -0.15 3.79
CA PHE A 56 -17.31 1.07 3.60
C PHE A 56 -16.26 0.91 2.49
N ALA A 57 -15.48 -0.17 2.50
CA ALA A 57 -14.49 -0.46 1.45
C ALA A 57 -15.13 -0.52 0.04
N SER A 58 -16.33 -1.12 -0.08
CA SER A 58 -17.06 -1.25 -1.34
C SER A 58 -17.49 0.09 -1.97
N ARG A 59 -17.46 1.19 -1.20
CA ARG A 59 -17.68 2.54 -1.74
C ARG A 59 -16.58 2.98 -2.71
N PHE A 60 -15.39 2.42 -2.59
CA PHE A 60 -14.25 2.69 -3.46
C PHE A 60 -14.21 1.78 -4.69
N GLY A 61 -14.90 0.63 -4.70
CA GLY A 61 -14.96 -0.30 -5.81
C GLY A 61 -15.18 -1.75 -5.41
N ALA A 62 -14.92 -2.68 -6.32
CA ALA A 62 -15.05 -4.11 -6.07
C ALA A 62 -13.96 -4.60 -5.10
N LEU A 63 -14.32 -5.51 -4.19
CA LEU A 63 -13.39 -6.03 -3.21
C LEU A 63 -12.40 -7.03 -3.83
N HIS A 64 -11.15 -6.93 -3.43
CA HIS A 64 -10.05 -7.80 -3.87
C HIS A 64 -10.01 -9.08 -3.03
N THR A 65 -9.68 -10.20 -3.66
CA THR A 65 -9.34 -11.46 -2.96
C THR A 65 -7.82 -11.62 -2.93
N HIS A 66 -7.24 -11.55 -1.75
CA HIS A 66 -5.79 -11.61 -1.60
C HIS A 66 -5.22 -12.99 -1.99
N PRO A 67 -4.09 -13.10 -2.73
CA PRO A 67 -3.49 -14.38 -3.15
C PRO A 67 -3.21 -15.37 -2.01
N MET A 68 -2.99 -14.86 -0.79
CA MET A 68 -2.80 -15.68 0.41
C MET A 68 -4.10 -16.18 1.05
N HIS A 69 -5.27 -15.78 0.55
CA HIS A 69 -6.55 -16.21 1.12
C HIS A 69 -6.73 -17.73 1.10
N ALA A 70 -6.29 -18.41 0.04
CA ALA A 70 -6.34 -19.87 -0.07
C ALA A 70 -5.67 -20.62 1.10
N ARG A 71 -4.73 -19.97 1.81
CA ARG A 71 -4.06 -20.50 3.00
C ARG A 71 -4.86 -20.32 4.28
N GLN A 72 -5.69 -19.30 4.36
CA GLN A 72 -6.52 -19.05 5.54
C GLN A 72 -7.67 -20.05 5.69
N GLN A 73 -7.95 -20.86 4.63
CA GLN A 73 -8.84 -22.01 4.52
C GLN A 73 -10.26 -21.86 5.11
N LYS A 74 -10.55 -20.80 5.87
CA LYS A 74 -11.86 -20.51 6.48
C LYS A 74 -12.04 -19.01 6.61
N GLY A 75 -13.22 -18.52 6.25
CA GLY A 75 -13.62 -17.13 6.43
C GLY A 75 -14.02 -16.44 5.13
N ASP A 76 -14.24 -15.16 5.21
CA ASP A 76 -14.63 -14.30 4.09
C ASP A 76 -13.44 -14.08 3.14
N PRO A 77 -13.58 -14.33 1.82
CA PRO A 77 -12.49 -14.21 0.84
C PRO A 77 -11.96 -12.78 0.69
N HIS A 78 -12.72 -11.80 1.12
CA HIS A 78 -12.33 -10.39 1.05
C HIS A 78 -11.70 -9.86 2.33
N ILE A 79 -11.59 -10.69 3.38
CA ILE A 79 -10.96 -10.31 4.65
C ILE A 79 -9.64 -11.06 4.83
N LEU A 80 -8.54 -10.33 4.82
CA LEU A 80 -7.23 -10.86 5.17
C LEU A 80 -6.95 -10.57 6.65
N ARG A 81 -6.75 -11.62 7.44
CA ARG A 81 -6.30 -11.48 8.82
C ARG A 81 -4.83 -11.08 8.87
N VAL A 82 -4.53 -10.02 9.59
CA VAL A 82 -3.18 -9.53 9.86
C VAL A 82 -2.94 -9.67 11.37
N ALA A 83 -2.28 -10.75 11.77
CA ALA A 83 -2.13 -11.10 13.17
C ALA A 83 -0.73 -11.62 13.46
N THR A 84 -0.19 -11.23 14.60
CA THR A 84 1.06 -11.73 15.19
C THR A 84 0.88 -12.00 16.67
N ASN A 85 1.67 -12.93 17.19
CA ASN A 85 1.72 -13.31 18.61
C ASN A 85 3.08 -13.90 18.96
N ALA A 86 3.25 -14.44 20.18
CA ALA A 86 4.50 -15.05 20.65
C ALA A 86 4.97 -16.27 19.82
N GLN A 87 4.14 -16.88 18.99
CA GLN A 87 4.47 -18.00 18.11
C GLN A 87 4.80 -17.56 16.67
N SER A 88 4.66 -16.27 16.36
CA SER A 88 4.94 -15.76 15.03
C SER A 88 6.42 -15.73 14.75
N ALA A 89 6.83 -16.30 13.61
CA ALA A 89 8.22 -16.29 13.14
C ALA A 89 8.56 -15.04 12.33
N TYR A 90 7.53 -14.29 11.87
CA TYR A 90 7.65 -13.05 11.08
C TYR A 90 6.34 -12.24 11.21
N THR A 91 6.38 -10.99 10.84
CA THR A 91 5.20 -10.17 10.57
C THR A 91 5.00 -9.98 9.07
N ALA A 92 3.75 -9.93 8.63
CA ALA A 92 3.46 -9.59 7.24
C ALA A 92 3.73 -8.10 7.00
N GLY A 93 4.38 -7.79 5.87
CA GLY A 93 4.62 -6.41 5.47
C GLY A 93 5.82 -5.74 6.12
N GLU A 94 6.74 -6.48 6.74
CA GLU A 94 8.04 -5.95 7.14
C GLU A 94 8.89 -5.71 5.88
N GLY A 95 9.21 -4.45 5.61
CA GLY A 95 9.83 -3.97 4.37
C GLY A 95 8.88 -3.10 3.54
N TRP A 96 9.44 -2.10 2.84
CA TRP A 96 8.68 -1.18 2.01
C TRP A 96 8.03 -1.88 0.82
N HIS A 97 6.70 -1.78 0.72
CA HIS A 97 5.93 -2.37 -0.37
C HIS A 97 4.62 -1.62 -0.62
N THR A 98 4.13 -1.78 -1.84
CA THR A 98 2.74 -1.55 -2.21
C THR A 98 2.05 -2.90 -2.32
N ASP A 99 0.83 -3.02 -1.84
CA ASP A 99 0.09 -4.28 -1.82
C ASP A 99 -0.04 -4.90 -3.21
N VAL A 100 0.36 -6.18 -3.29
CA VAL A 100 0.06 -7.11 -4.40
C VAL A 100 0.34 -6.53 -5.79
N THR A 101 1.41 -5.75 -5.95
CA THR A 101 1.78 -5.20 -7.26
C THR A 101 2.15 -6.26 -8.29
N CYS A 102 2.27 -7.52 -7.88
CA CYS A 102 2.42 -8.65 -8.81
C CYS A 102 1.15 -8.98 -9.60
N ASP A 103 -0.02 -8.48 -9.21
CA ASP A 103 -1.27 -8.67 -9.96
C ASP A 103 -1.32 -7.77 -11.21
N ALA A 104 -2.09 -8.20 -12.21
CA ALA A 104 -2.35 -7.38 -13.39
C ALA A 104 -3.19 -6.13 -13.08
N LEU A 105 -4.08 -6.25 -12.09
CA LEU A 105 -4.90 -5.18 -11.51
C LEU A 105 -4.62 -5.12 -10.01
N PRO A 106 -3.53 -4.46 -9.58
CA PRO A 106 -3.21 -4.33 -8.17
C PRO A 106 -4.33 -3.62 -7.39
N PRO A 107 -4.48 -3.89 -6.09
CA PRO A 107 -5.44 -3.15 -5.27
C PRO A 107 -5.22 -1.64 -5.36
N GLN A 108 -6.29 -0.88 -5.62
CA GLN A 108 -6.21 0.59 -5.62
C GLN A 108 -6.12 1.17 -4.22
N CYS A 109 -6.77 0.55 -3.25
CA CYS A 109 -6.65 0.94 -1.85
C CYS A 109 -6.81 -0.28 -0.94
N SER A 110 -6.33 -0.12 0.28
CA SER A 110 -6.51 -1.09 1.35
C SER A 110 -6.98 -0.38 2.63
N LEU A 111 -7.78 -1.10 3.40
CA LEU A 111 -8.34 -0.67 4.67
C LEU A 111 -7.96 -1.69 5.73
N LEU A 112 -7.13 -1.31 6.69
CA LEU A 112 -6.75 -2.16 7.82
C LEU A 112 -7.46 -1.67 9.09
N TYR A 113 -8.26 -2.52 9.68
CA TYR A 113 -8.93 -2.28 10.95
C TYR A 113 -8.25 -3.09 12.04
N VAL A 114 -7.64 -2.42 13.03
CA VAL A 114 -6.90 -3.04 14.13
C VAL A 114 -7.73 -2.98 15.40
N THR A 115 -7.96 -4.14 16.02
CA THR A 115 -8.75 -4.27 17.25
C THR A 115 -7.92 -4.66 18.47
N GLU A 116 -6.72 -5.22 18.26
CA GLU A 116 -5.78 -5.56 19.34
C GLU A 116 -4.40 -4.96 19.00
N THR A 117 -3.86 -4.20 19.94
CA THR A 117 -2.55 -3.55 19.83
C THR A 117 -1.63 -4.01 20.94
N PRO A 118 -0.30 -4.01 20.73
CA PRO A 118 0.67 -4.32 21.78
C PRO A 118 0.59 -3.32 22.93
N GLY A 119 0.60 -3.81 24.18
CA GLY A 119 0.54 -2.96 25.36
C GLY A 119 1.80 -2.11 25.62
N ASN A 120 2.87 -2.33 24.83
CA ASN A 120 4.14 -1.59 24.92
C ASN A 120 4.24 -0.41 23.95
N GLY A 121 3.16 -0.11 23.19
CA GLY A 121 3.12 0.99 22.22
C GLY A 121 3.82 0.70 20.88
N GLY A 122 4.31 -0.53 20.65
CA GLY A 122 4.90 -0.95 19.37
C GLY A 122 3.86 -1.32 18.32
N GLY A 123 4.32 -1.73 17.14
CA GLY A 123 3.48 -2.23 16.06
C GLY A 123 2.95 -1.16 15.11
N ASP A 124 3.62 -0.03 15.02
CA ASP A 124 3.28 1.04 14.09
C ASP A 124 3.32 0.58 12.62
N THR A 125 2.70 1.36 11.76
CA THR A 125 2.86 1.24 10.31
C THR A 125 3.43 2.55 9.76
N MET A 126 4.50 2.43 8.99
CA MET A 126 5.06 3.55 8.23
C MET A 126 4.47 3.58 6.82
N PHE A 127 4.23 4.78 6.31
CA PHE A 127 3.80 5.03 4.94
C PHE A 127 4.80 5.94 4.24
N ALA A 128 4.97 5.78 2.91
CA ALA A 128 5.83 6.62 2.10
C ALA A 128 5.05 7.21 0.92
N ASP A 129 5.24 8.51 0.68
CA ASP A 129 4.66 9.27 -0.44
C ASP A 129 5.46 9.03 -1.72
N MET A 130 4.87 8.31 -2.65
CA MET A 130 5.52 7.97 -3.91
C MET A 130 5.39 9.06 -4.99
N TYR A 131 4.51 10.05 -4.79
CA TYR A 131 4.53 11.29 -5.55
C TYR A 131 5.79 12.09 -5.23
N LEU A 132 6.02 12.36 -3.94
CA LEU A 132 7.19 13.09 -3.49
C LEU A 132 8.48 12.31 -3.79
N ALA A 133 8.47 10.97 -3.71
CA ALA A 133 9.59 10.13 -4.11
C ALA A 133 9.99 10.37 -5.57
N PHE A 134 9.02 10.48 -6.49
CA PHE A 134 9.26 10.86 -7.87
C PHE A 134 9.75 12.31 -7.99
N GLU A 135 9.11 13.26 -7.32
CA GLU A 135 9.44 14.69 -7.39
C GLU A 135 10.90 14.99 -6.99
N LEU A 136 11.43 14.24 -6.02
CA LEU A 136 12.79 14.39 -5.51
C LEU A 136 13.90 13.78 -6.39
N LEU A 137 13.55 13.02 -7.42
CA LEU A 137 14.52 12.56 -8.41
C LEU A 137 14.99 13.76 -9.27
N SER A 138 16.22 13.72 -9.73
CA SER A 138 16.71 14.69 -10.71
C SER A 138 15.99 14.53 -12.06
N ASP A 139 15.87 15.59 -12.83
CA ASP A 139 15.20 15.54 -14.13
C ASP A 139 15.85 14.53 -15.10
N PRO A 140 17.19 14.38 -15.18
CA PRO A 140 17.79 13.29 -15.96
C PRO A 140 17.37 11.89 -15.48
N MET A 141 17.22 11.69 -14.18
CA MET A 141 16.75 10.41 -13.64
C MET A 141 15.27 10.17 -13.97
N LYS A 142 14.42 11.18 -13.84
CA LYS A 142 12.99 11.10 -14.24
C LYS A 142 12.86 10.74 -15.72
N GLN A 143 13.63 11.39 -16.59
CA GLN A 143 13.65 11.10 -18.03
C GLN A 143 14.15 9.67 -18.31
N PHE A 144 15.22 9.24 -17.65
CA PHE A 144 15.76 7.89 -17.82
C PHE A 144 14.76 6.81 -17.40
N LEU A 145 14.04 7.02 -16.29
CA LEU A 145 13.05 6.07 -15.79
C LEU A 145 11.75 6.07 -16.61
N SER A 146 11.48 7.17 -17.33
CA SER A 146 10.32 7.27 -18.20
C SER A 146 10.42 6.25 -19.33
N GLY A 147 9.37 5.51 -19.56
CA GLY A 147 9.34 4.43 -20.56
C GLY A 147 9.95 3.10 -20.11
N LEU A 148 10.61 3.03 -18.95
CA LEU A 148 11.04 1.76 -18.38
C LEU A 148 9.88 1.00 -17.76
N THR A 149 9.95 -0.32 -17.82
CA THR A 149 8.98 -1.25 -17.23
C THR A 149 9.69 -2.16 -16.24
N ALA A 150 9.07 -2.38 -15.10
CA ALA A 150 9.55 -3.27 -14.05
C ALA A 150 8.71 -4.54 -13.96
N VAL A 151 9.34 -5.66 -13.65
CA VAL A 151 8.69 -6.94 -13.35
C VAL A 151 8.39 -7.00 -11.86
N HIS A 152 7.14 -7.19 -11.50
CA HIS A 152 6.65 -7.42 -10.15
C HIS A 152 6.28 -8.89 -9.99
N ASP A 153 6.86 -9.56 -8.99
CA ASP A 153 6.81 -11.01 -8.83
C ASP A 153 6.36 -11.38 -7.40
N GLY A 154 5.22 -12.05 -7.30
CA GLY A 154 4.67 -12.51 -6.03
C GLY A 154 5.52 -13.57 -5.33
N ALA A 155 6.41 -14.26 -6.05
CA ALA A 155 7.31 -15.22 -5.43
C ALA A 155 8.30 -14.55 -4.45
N LEU A 156 8.66 -13.27 -4.65
CA LEU A 156 9.60 -12.56 -3.78
C LEU A 156 9.09 -12.52 -2.32
N PRO A 157 7.92 -11.96 -1.99
CA PRO A 157 7.44 -11.96 -0.61
C PRO A 157 6.89 -13.33 -0.20
N TYR A 158 6.09 -13.98 -1.03
CA TYR A 158 5.35 -15.15 -0.59
C TYR A 158 6.24 -16.38 -0.42
N VAL A 159 7.14 -16.66 -1.33
CA VAL A 159 8.11 -17.77 -1.23
C VAL A 159 9.37 -17.31 -0.49
N GLY A 160 9.90 -16.16 -0.87
CA GLY A 160 11.17 -15.64 -0.35
C GLY A 160 11.10 -15.29 1.14
N ALA A 161 10.19 -14.37 1.53
CA ALA A 161 10.08 -13.90 2.91
C ALA A 161 9.20 -14.83 3.77
N TYR A 162 7.99 -15.17 3.32
CA TYR A 162 7.01 -15.90 4.14
C TYR A 162 7.10 -17.42 4.02
N LYS A 163 8.06 -17.94 3.24
CA LYS A 163 8.28 -19.39 3.04
C LYS A 163 7.02 -20.15 2.63
N SER A 164 6.19 -19.51 1.82
CA SER A 164 4.94 -20.07 1.36
C SER A 164 5.17 -21.10 0.27
N VAL A 165 4.41 -22.19 0.30
CA VAL A 165 4.33 -23.12 -0.84
C VAL A 165 3.52 -22.44 -1.95
N PRO A 166 4.04 -22.30 -3.18
CA PRO A 166 3.29 -21.70 -4.28
C PRO A 166 2.02 -22.51 -4.58
N PRO A 167 0.93 -21.85 -4.99
CA PRO A 167 -0.20 -22.54 -5.58
C PRO A 167 0.19 -23.20 -6.92
N GLU A 168 -0.68 -24.07 -7.44
CA GLU A 168 -0.52 -24.58 -8.80
C GLU A 168 -0.49 -23.41 -9.80
N GLY A 169 0.51 -23.37 -10.69
CA GLY A 169 0.75 -22.25 -11.58
C GLY A 169 1.61 -21.11 -11.02
N GLY A 170 1.99 -21.17 -9.73
CA GLY A 170 2.82 -20.15 -9.07
C GLY A 170 2.02 -18.94 -8.59
N TYR A 171 2.72 -17.94 -8.06
CA TYR A 171 2.15 -16.63 -7.74
C TYR A 171 2.09 -15.72 -8.96
N PRO A 172 1.17 -14.74 -8.98
CA PRO A 172 1.10 -13.76 -10.06
C PRO A 172 2.43 -13.06 -10.31
N ARG A 173 2.68 -12.75 -11.58
CA ARG A 173 3.86 -12.00 -12.03
C ARG A 173 3.45 -11.13 -13.20
N ASN A 174 3.58 -9.82 -13.04
CA ASN A 174 3.19 -8.85 -14.06
C ASN A 174 4.24 -7.77 -14.25
N GLU A 175 4.12 -7.06 -15.37
CA GLU A 175 4.95 -5.91 -15.69
C GLU A 175 4.15 -4.63 -15.57
N HIS A 176 4.74 -3.60 -14.92
CA HIS A 176 4.16 -2.27 -14.77
C HIS A 176 5.21 -1.21 -15.12
N PRO A 177 4.81 -0.02 -15.59
CA PRO A 177 5.73 1.09 -15.78
C PRO A 177 6.44 1.45 -14.48
N VAL A 178 7.71 1.87 -14.56
CA VAL A 178 8.49 2.36 -13.40
C VAL A 178 7.91 3.67 -12.88
N ILE A 179 7.44 4.53 -13.79
CA ILE A 179 6.72 5.76 -13.47
C ILE A 179 5.30 5.62 -13.98
N VAL A 180 4.33 5.65 -13.08
CA VAL A 180 2.90 5.55 -13.42
C VAL A 180 2.20 6.88 -13.21
N GLN A 181 1.10 7.08 -13.94
CA GLN A 181 0.16 8.17 -13.71
C GLN A 181 -0.93 7.70 -12.75
N HIS A 182 -1.15 8.45 -11.69
CA HIS A 182 -2.28 8.19 -10.81
C HIS A 182 -3.59 8.53 -11.54
N PRO A 183 -4.57 7.60 -11.61
CA PRO A 183 -5.72 7.74 -12.52
C PRO A 183 -6.66 8.89 -12.15
N GLU A 184 -6.75 9.28 -10.88
CA GLU A 184 -7.67 10.33 -10.44
C GLU A 184 -6.98 11.69 -10.26
N THR A 185 -5.71 11.74 -9.85
CA THR A 185 -4.98 13.01 -9.63
C THR A 185 -4.15 13.44 -10.84
N GLY A 186 -3.85 12.52 -11.76
CA GLY A 186 -2.97 12.76 -12.90
C GLY A 186 -1.48 12.88 -12.54
N ARG A 187 -1.12 12.84 -11.25
CA ARG A 187 0.27 13.01 -10.78
C ARG A 187 1.13 11.79 -11.12
N ALA A 188 2.43 12.05 -11.32
CA ALA A 188 3.44 11.00 -11.52
C ALA A 188 3.79 10.32 -10.20
N VAL A 189 3.97 9.00 -10.25
CA VAL A 189 4.28 8.15 -9.09
C VAL A 189 5.47 7.27 -9.43
N LEU A 190 6.46 7.19 -8.54
CA LEU A 190 7.52 6.16 -8.62
C LEU A 190 6.93 4.81 -8.17
N TYR A 191 6.78 3.86 -9.13
CA TYR A 191 6.02 2.62 -8.92
C TYR A 191 6.91 1.37 -8.89
N VAL A 192 7.95 1.38 -8.06
CA VAL A 192 8.81 0.23 -7.75
C VAL A 192 8.90 0.06 -6.23
N ASN A 193 8.94 -1.18 -5.75
CA ASN A 193 9.05 -1.47 -4.31
C ASN A 193 9.89 -2.71 -4.05
N SER A 194 10.56 -2.78 -2.91
CA SER A 194 11.43 -3.89 -2.56
C SER A 194 10.68 -5.20 -2.30
N GLY A 195 9.38 -5.13 -2.00
CA GLY A 195 8.56 -6.31 -1.70
C GLY A 195 8.25 -7.16 -2.94
N PHE A 196 8.02 -6.53 -4.09
CA PHE A 196 7.56 -7.24 -5.29
C PHE A 196 8.41 -7.00 -6.53
N THR A 197 9.17 -5.89 -6.65
CA THR A 197 9.89 -5.56 -7.88
C THR A 197 11.17 -6.38 -8.00
N SER A 198 11.24 -7.24 -9.01
CA SER A 198 12.33 -8.18 -9.21
C SER A 198 13.39 -7.71 -10.22
N ARG A 199 13.01 -6.95 -11.23
CA ARG A 199 13.94 -6.45 -12.29
C ARG A 199 13.31 -5.35 -13.12
N ILE A 200 14.20 -4.54 -13.74
CA ILE A 200 13.82 -3.58 -14.80
C ILE A 200 14.01 -4.27 -16.16
N ARG A 201 13.01 -4.16 -17.03
CA ARG A 201 13.06 -4.73 -18.39
C ARG A 201 14.01 -3.95 -19.29
N GLY A 202 14.67 -4.67 -20.17
CA GLY A 202 15.58 -4.06 -21.15
C GLY A 202 16.99 -3.76 -20.63
N LEU A 203 17.19 -3.76 -19.29
CA LEU A 203 18.52 -3.61 -18.68
C LEU A 203 19.18 -4.99 -18.44
N SER A 204 20.51 -5.02 -18.42
CA SER A 204 21.25 -6.18 -17.95
C SER A 204 20.97 -6.42 -16.46
N ALA A 205 21.22 -7.62 -15.94
CA ALA A 205 20.99 -7.94 -14.54
C ALA A 205 21.71 -6.96 -13.60
N ARG A 206 22.98 -6.64 -13.88
CA ARG A 206 23.77 -5.72 -13.04
C ARG A 206 23.22 -4.29 -13.04
N GLU A 207 22.80 -3.79 -14.20
CA GLU A 207 22.19 -2.44 -14.31
C GLU A 207 20.86 -2.39 -13.58
N SER A 208 20.01 -3.40 -13.80
CA SER A 208 18.72 -3.50 -13.12
C SER A 208 18.87 -3.56 -11.61
N ASP A 209 19.78 -4.40 -11.10
CA ASP A 209 20.02 -4.52 -9.65
C ASP A 209 20.55 -3.21 -9.07
N ALA A 210 21.51 -2.57 -9.73
CA ALA A 210 22.08 -1.30 -9.27
C ALA A 210 21.01 -0.19 -9.23
N LEU A 211 20.18 -0.11 -10.27
CA LEU A 211 19.09 0.88 -10.36
C LEU A 211 18.01 0.62 -9.28
N LEU A 212 17.56 -0.61 -9.12
CA LEU A 212 16.56 -0.96 -8.10
C LEU A 212 17.09 -0.69 -6.69
N GLN A 213 18.36 -1.03 -6.39
CA GLN A 213 18.96 -0.72 -5.08
C GLN A 213 19.03 0.80 -4.84
N PHE A 214 19.34 1.59 -5.86
CA PHE A 214 19.29 3.06 -5.75
C PHE A 214 17.88 3.54 -5.42
N LEU A 215 16.86 3.08 -6.17
CA LEU A 215 15.46 3.50 -5.98
C LEU A 215 14.90 3.05 -4.63
N PHE A 216 15.19 1.82 -4.19
CA PHE A 216 14.76 1.35 -2.87
C PHE A 216 15.41 2.16 -1.74
N ARG A 217 16.71 2.44 -1.84
CA ARG A 217 17.40 3.28 -0.87
C ARG A 217 16.90 4.72 -0.88
N HIS A 218 16.52 5.26 -2.04
CA HIS A 218 15.91 6.57 -2.16
C HIS A 218 14.62 6.68 -1.33
N ILE A 219 13.82 5.61 -1.26
CA ILE A 219 12.61 5.55 -0.44
C ILE A 219 12.98 5.36 1.03
N ASP A 220 13.77 4.34 1.34
CA ASP A 220 14.09 3.90 2.70
C ASP A 220 14.89 4.95 3.51
N SER A 221 15.79 5.68 2.87
CA SER A 221 16.69 6.64 3.51
C SER A 221 16.24 8.10 3.45
N THR A 222 15.02 8.41 3.03
CA THR A 222 14.50 9.77 2.90
C THR A 222 13.34 10.04 3.87
N PRO A 223 13.63 10.46 5.13
CA PRO A 223 12.62 10.59 6.18
C PRO A 223 11.42 11.48 5.83
N LYS A 224 11.65 12.55 5.02
CA LYS A 224 10.56 13.47 4.64
C LYS A 224 9.48 12.85 3.74
N LEU A 225 9.74 11.67 3.16
CA LEU A 225 8.73 10.91 2.41
C LEU A 225 7.73 10.25 3.33
N THR A 226 8.03 10.07 4.63
CA THR A 226 7.33 9.12 5.47
C THR A 226 6.40 9.77 6.48
N ALA A 227 5.28 9.10 6.73
CA ALA A 227 4.42 9.29 7.88
C ALA A 227 4.40 7.99 8.70
N ARG A 228 4.33 8.12 10.04
CA ARG A 228 4.22 6.99 10.97
C ARG A 228 2.86 7.02 11.65
N VAL A 229 2.14 5.93 11.57
CA VAL A 229 0.83 5.74 12.19
C VAL A 229 0.98 4.80 13.37
N SER A 230 0.71 5.32 14.56
CA SER A 230 0.59 4.53 15.78
C SER A 230 -0.85 4.04 15.93
N TRP A 231 -1.01 2.79 16.35
CA TRP A 231 -2.30 2.15 16.43
C TRP A 231 -2.88 2.21 17.84
N SER A 232 -4.17 2.52 17.92
CA SER A 232 -5.01 2.24 19.08
C SER A 232 -6.03 1.17 18.72
N PRO A 233 -6.56 0.40 19.68
CA PRO A 233 -7.66 -0.51 19.42
C PRO A 233 -8.82 0.21 18.73
N ASN A 234 -9.47 -0.45 17.78
CA ASN A 234 -10.57 0.09 16.99
C ASN A 234 -10.18 1.28 16.08
N THR A 235 -8.93 1.28 15.60
CA THR A 235 -8.50 2.23 14.56
C THR A 235 -8.60 1.57 13.20
N LEU A 236 -9.20 2.27 12.22
CA LEU A 236 -9.16 1.93 10.80
C LEU A 236 -8.23 2.88 10.08
N VAL A 237 -7.35 2.33 9.23
CA VAL A 237 -6.51 3.12 8.32
C VAL A 237 -6.81 2.73 6.89
N LEU A 238 -7.13 3.73 6.06
CA LEU A 238 -7.31 3.64 4.62
C LEU A 238 -6.08 4.23 3.94
N TRP A 239 -5.49 3.52 2.97
CA TRP A 239 -4.38 4.06 2.16
C TRP A 239 -4.54 3.79 0.67
N ASP A 240 -3.98 4.70 -0.14
CA ASP A 240 -3.96 4.61 -1.58
C ASP A 240 -2.73 3.82 -2.05
N ASN A 241 -2.93 2.59 -2.49
CA ASN A 241 -1.86 1.75 -3.01
C ASN A 241 -1.29 2.25 -4.35
N ARG A 242 -2.01 3.13 -5.04
CA ARG A 242 -1.57 3.65 -6.34
C ARG A 242 -0.44 4.67 -6.19
N CYS A 243 -0.29 5.28 -5.00
CA CYS A 243 0.69 6.33 -4.74
C CYS A 243 1.39 6.24 -3.38
N THR A 244 1.20 5.16 -2.61
CA THR A 244 1.91 4.95 -1.35
C THR A 244 2.60 3.59 -1.29
N GLN A 245 3.67 3.53 -0.50
CA GLN A 245 4.21 2.30 0.05
C GLN A 245 4.00 2.29 1.55
N HIS A 246 4.03 1.10 2.15
CA HIS A 246 3.96 0.97 3.59
C HIS A 246 4.91 -0.11 4.11
N HIS A 247 5.18 -0.02 5.42
CA HIS A 247 6.12 -0.89 6.13
C HIS A 247 5.56 -1.15 7.53
N SER A 248 5.37 -2.42 7.89
CA SER A 248 4.99 -2.82 9.25
C SER A 248 6.21 -2.82 10.17
N VAL A 249 6.13 -2.16 11.31
CA VAL A 249 7.22 -2.13 12.31
C VAL A 249 7.00 -3.25 13.32
N TRP A 250 7.89 -4.26 13.33
CA TRP A 250 7.77 -5.40 14.26
C TRP A 250 8.72 -5.27 15.46
N ASP A 251 8.42 -4.32 16.30
CA ASP A 251 9.18 -3.97 17.52
C ASP A 251 8.48 -4.38 18.82
N TYR A 252 7.45 -5.20 18.74
CA TYR A 252 6.59 -5.55 19.86
C TYR A 252 6.60 -7.05 20.25
N TYR A 253 7.46 -7.87 19.62
CA TYR A 253 7.58 -9.28 20.03
C TYR A 253 7.91 -9.42 21.52
N PRO A 254 7.29 -10.33 22.28
CA PRO A 254 6.33 -11.36 21.89
C PRO A 254 4.84 -10.98 22.01
N SER A 255 4.52 -9.69 22.12
CA SER A 255 3.15 -9.21 22.27
C SER A 255 2.30 -9.51 21.03
N SER A 256 0.96 -9.55 21.24
CA SER A 256 0.01 -9.79 20.15
C SER A 256 -0.41 -8.47 19.48
N ARG A 257 -0.72 -8.56 18.20
CA ARG A 257 -1.42 -7.57 17.41
C ARG A 257 -2.42 -8.26 16.49
N TYR A 258 -3.65 -7.76 16.42
CA TYR A 258 -4.68 -8.33 15.55
C TYR A 258 -5.41 -7.24 14.78
N GLY A 259 -5.59 -7.48 13.49
CA GLY A 259 -6.39 -6.65 12.61
C GLY A 259 -6.91 -7.42 11.40
N GLU A 260 -7.83 -6.80 10.69
CA GLU A 260 -8.44 -7.34 9.48
C GLU A 260 -8.31 -6.33 8.35
N ARG A 261 -7.81 -6.78 7.20
CA ARG A 261 -7.62 -5.95 6.02
C ARG A 261 -8.63 -6.31 4.94
N VAL A 262 -9.28 -5.29 4.39
CA VAL A 262 -10.07 -5.35 3.16
C VAL A 262 -9.35 -4.51 2.12
N SER A 263 -9.20 -5.03 0.90
CA SER A 263 -8.60 -4.29 -0.22
C SER A 263 -9.61 -4.16 -1.36
N VAL A 264 -9.47 -3.12 -2.16
CA VAL A 264 -10.33 -2.81 -3.30
C VAL A 264 -9.50 -2.94 -4.57
N ILE A 265 -9.97 -3.74 -5.55
CA ILE A 265 -9.28 -3.95 -6.82
C ILE A 265 -9.30 -2.67 -7.67
N ALA A 266 -8.23 -2.40 -8.41
CA ALA A 266 -8.21 -1.31 -9.37
C ALA A 266 -9.10 -1.62 -10.58
N ASN A 267 -9.70 -0.58 -11.16
CA ASN A 267 -10.53 -0.71 -12.37
C ASN A 267 -9.69 -0.83 -13.65
N GLU A 268 -8.42 -0.43 -13.60
CA GLU A 268 -7.50 -0.44 -14.73
C GLU A 268 -6.07 -0.76 -14.27
N ARG A 269 -5.24 -1.18 -15.23
CA ARG A 269 -3.81 -1.43 -14.98
C ARG A 269 -3.08 -0.12 -14.72
N PRO A 270 -1.97 -0.13 -13.97
CA PRO A 270 -1.09 1.04 -13.88
C PRO A 270 -0.62 1.49 -15.27
N LEU A 271 -0.91 2.74 -15.63
CA LEU A 271 -0.54 3.34 -16.92
C LEU A 271 0.71 4.20 -16.77
N ALA A 272 1.56 4.20 -17.81
CA ALA A 272 2.76 5.03 -17.84
C ALA A 272 2.41 6.53 -17.79
N TYR A 273 3.18 7.29 -17.00
CA TYR A 273 3.06 8.74 -16.95
C TYR A 273 3.56 9.36 -18.26
N GLN A 274 2.74 10.23 -18.87
CA GLN A 274 3.02 10.81 -20.20
C GLN A 274 3.68 12.20 -20.13
N GLY A 275 3.66 12.86 -18.97
CA GLY A 275 4.06 14.27 -18.85
C GLY A 275 5.59 14.56 -18.96
N LEU A 276 6.42 13.52 -19.19
CA LEU A 276 7.85 13.69 -19.44
C LEU A 276 8.22 13.60 -20.94
N SER A 277 7.30 13.19 -21.80
CA SER A 277 7.56 13.03 -23.23
C SER A 277 7.71 14.36 -24.00
N ASP A 278 7.23 15.47 -23.43
CA ASP A 278 7.18 16.78 -24.11
C ASP A 278 8.36 17.71 -23.77
N ALA A 279 9.29 17.27 -22.87
CA ALA A 279 10.43 18.10 -22.44
C ALA A 279 11.71 17.89 -23.27
N ALA A 280 11.66 17.08 -24.33
CA ALA A 280 12.80 16.76 -25.22
C ALA A 280 12.64 17.38 -26.63
N GLY A 281 11.96 18.53 -26.73
CA GLY A 281 11.82 19.32 -27.97
C GLY A 281 12.71 20.56 -27.95
#